data_64a541df6810c5c78b8224b4bbf7764a
#
_entry.id   64a541df6810c5c78b8224b4bbf7764a
#
_cell.length_a   1.000
_cell.length_b   1.000
_cell.length_c   1.000
_cell.angle_alpha   90.00
_cell.angle_beta   90.00
_cell.angle_gamma   90.00
#
_symmetry.space_group_name_H-M   'P 1'
#
loop_
_entity.id
_entity.type
_entity.pdbx_description
1 polymer ?
#
loop_
_entity_poly.entity_id
_entity_poly.type
_entity_poly.pdbx_seq_one_letter_code
_entity_poly.pdbx_strand_id
1 'polypeptide(L)'
;MCNKIKYLLFFTASFLFFSNLVSAQIKISSIQIEGNRRTKPYIILRELPYHEGDIISKDSLAIADTISQQQLFNTALFEQVSVQSVFLDSSQVVIKINVRERWYLFPIPYFRWVDRNFNQWWNEQNRSLDRVNYGINLRQSNVTGNNDKLNAAFITGYTQQFSFRYQIPFIDKKLRYGLALGWQNATQKEINIATKLDKQFFYRTQDIIQKGYRANASLLYRPNLFERHSFQMGLGRNEISDSAFLYQPSYLPSLQKTFSYLDASLAFSRIRFDYNAYPTKGQSTDLILYQRFSKNSNLSSIQLRKIWARPFSKSNFIFVESNNLVKFLPNQNYTDNKLLGYGNLQLNGLDYYVVDGTAASILKVSFHHALGAVSVKNKFIPNRIPIIKYQFWLKAFTNLGYVYSEKPVNGNRLANTLLRTAGLGMDIVGIYDFVLKIDYSLNQLGDKGLYLRAGINF
;
A
#
# COMPACT_ATOMS: atom_id res chain seq x y z
N MET A 1 -13.49 20.12 -69.15
CA MET A 1 -12.59 18.92 -69.06
C MET A 1 -11.50 19.05 -67.99
N CYS A 2 -11.11 20.24 -67.60
CA CYS A 2 -10.00 20.48 -66.65
C CYS A 2 -10.25 20.18 -65.17
N ASN A 3 -11.50 20.21 -64.66
CA ASN A 3 -11.79 20.02 -63.24
C ASN A 3 -11.89 18.53 -62.83
N LYS A 4 -12.16 17.59 -63.74
CA LYS A 4 -12.22 16.16 -63.41
C LYS A 4 -10.82 15.52 -63.22
N ILE A 5 -9.80 16.09 -63.83
CA ILE A 5 -8.43 15.62 -63.71
C ILE A 5 -7.82 16.02 -62.34
N LYS A 6 -8.21 17.20 -61.80
CA LYS A 6 -7.73 17.61 -60.46
C LYS A 6 -8.27 16.72 -59.31
N TYR A 7 -9.51 16.27 -59.42
CA TYR A 7 -10.06 15.34 -58.41
C TYR A 7 -9.48 13.92 -58.52
N LEU A 8 -9.15 13.49 -59.72
CA LEU A 8 -8.51 12.19 -59.93
C LEU A 8 -7.09 12.18 -59.38
N LEU A 9 -6.30 13.23 -59.53
CA LEU A 9 -4.98 13.41 -58.97
C LEU A 9 -4.97 13.58 -57.47
N PHE A 10 -6.01 14.20 -56.87
CA PHE A 10 -6.15 14.31 -55.43
C PHE A 10 -6.54 12.99 -54.81
N PHE A 11 -7.36 12.16 -55.46
CA PHE A 11 -7.76 10.84 -54.99
C PHE A 11 -6.61 9.82 -55.10
N THR A 12 -5.78 9.88 -56.14
CA THR A 12 -4.59 9.02 -56.30
C THR A 12 -3.45 9.43 -55.36
N ALA A 13 -3.26 10.72 -55.06
CA ALA A 13 -2.30 11.19 -54.08
C ALA A 13 -2.73 10.83 -52.64
N SER A 14 -4.03 10.79 -52.32
CA SER A 14 -4.53 10.36 -51.02
C SER A 14 -4.42 8.85 -50.78
N PHE A 15 -4.40 8.04 -51.85
CA PHE A 15 -4.24 6.59 -51.77
C PHE A 15 -2.77 6.15 -51.64
N LEU A 16 -1.80 7.00 -51.99
CA LEU A 16 -0.38 6.71 -51.84
C LEU A 16 0.16 7.05 -50.44
N PHE A 17 -0.61 7.71 -49.57
CA PHE A 17 -0.21 7.99 -48.18
C PHE A 17 -0.63 6.91 -47.16
N PHE A 18 -1.35 5.88 -47.57
CA PHE A 18 -1.49 4.64 -46.82
C PHE A 18 -0.32 3.67 -47.16
N SER A 19 0.90 4.15 -47.02
CA SER A 19 2.02 3.23 -46.86
C SER A 19 1.79 2.53 -45.50
N ASN A 20 1.26 1.31 -45.54
CA ASN A 20 1.33 0.38 -44.41
C ASN A 20 2.79 0.35 -43.97
N LEU A 21 3.09 0.98 -42.86
CA LEU A 21 4.31 0.71 -42.11
C LEU A 21 4.25 -0.78 -41.75
N VAL A 22 4.79 -1.64 -42.62
CA VAL A 22 5.02 -3.05 -42.32
C VAL A 22 6.05 -3.05 -41.19
N SER A 23 5.58 -2.94 -39.97
CA SER A 23 6.44 -3.12 -38.80
C SER A 23 6.99 -4.54 -38.87
N ALA A 24 8.30 -4.70 -38.90
CA ALA A 24 8.96 -6.00 -38.96
C ALA A 24 8.46 -6.85 -37.77
N GLN A 25 7.80 -7.96 -38.09
CA GLN A 25 7.29 -8.91 -37.11
C GLN A 25 8.43 -9.85 -36.68
N ILE A 26 8.59 -10.04 -35.39
CA ILE A 26 9.65 -10.84 -34.79
C ILE A 26 9.00 -11.90 -33.93
N LYS A 27 9.40 -13.16 -34.09
CA LYS A 27 8.95 -14.30 -33.30
C LYS A 27 9.86 -14.48 -32.08
N ILE A 28 9.27 -14.60 -30.89
CA ILE A 28 9.99 -14.97 -29.67
C ILE A 28 10.28 -16.46 -29.72
N SER A 29 11.54 -16.83 -29.95
CA SER A 29 11.96 -18.23 -30.10
C SER A 29 12.04 -18.94 -28.77
N SER A 30 12.60 -18.28 -27.74
CA SER A 30 12.72 -18.85 -26.40
C SER A 30 12.92 -17.75 -25.35
N ILE A 31 12.63 -18.09 -24.08
CA ILE A 31 12.85 -17.23 -22.92
C ILE A 31 13.82 -17.94 -21.98
N GLN A 32 15.01 -17.37 -21.82
CA GLN A 32 16.07 -17.92 -20.96
C GLN A 32 16.09 -17.15 -19.62
N ILE A 33 16.05 -17.88 -18.51
CA ILE A 33 16.00 -17.30 -17.16
C ILE A 33 17.23 -17.76 -16.40
N GLU A 34 17.96 -16.81 -15.81
CA GLU A 34 19.14 -17.04 -15.02
C GLU A 34 19.06 -16.31 -13.66
N GLY A 35 19.67 -16.91 -12.61
CA GLY A 35 19.77 -16.31 -11.29
C GLY A 35 18.64 -16.61 -10.30
N ASN A 36 17.58 -17.29 -10.75
CA ASN A 36 16.46 -17.73 -9.92
C ASN A 36 16.80 -19.02 -9.16
N ARG A 37 17.37 -18.89 -7.98
CA ARG A 37 17.76 -20.05 -7.14
C ARG A 37 16.58 -20.68 -6.40
N ARG A 38 15.69 -19.87 -5.85
CA ARG A 38 14.52 -20.29 -5.06
C ARG A 38 13.22 -20.07 -5.82
N THR A 39 13.09 -18.95 -6.51
CA THR A 39 11.89 -18.60 -7.27
C THR A 39 11.72 -19.54 -8.45
N LYS A 40 10.58 -20.16 -8.57
CA LYS A 40 10.27 -21.07 -9.67
C LYS A 40 10.12 -20.32 -10.99
N PRO A 41 10.61 -20.87 -12.14
CA PRO A 41 10.60 -20.18 -13.43
C PRO A 41 9.20 -19.68 -13.84
N TYR A 42 8.16 -20.46 -13.62
CA TYR A 42 6.79 -20.07 -14.01
C TYR A 42 6.27 -18.82 -13.26
N ILE A 43 6.82 -18.48 -12.07
CA ILE A 43 6.51 -17.23 -11.35
C ILE A 43 7.10 -16.03 -12.09
N ILE A 44 8.27 -16.20 -12.71
CA ILE A 44 8.92 -15.17 -13.54
C ILE A 44 8.15 -15.01 -14.86
N LEU A 45 7.90 -16.13 -15.55
CA LEU A 45 7.19 -16.14 -16.84
C LEU A 45 5.80 -15.50 -16.76
N ARG A 46 5.11 -15.68 -15.63
CA ARG A 46 3.80 -15.07 -15.40
C ARG A 46 3.82 -13.53 -15.39
N GLU A 47 4.92 -12.93 -15.05
CA GLU A 47 5.05 -11.47 -14.98
C GLU A 47 5.41 -10.83 -16.32
N LEU A 48 5.53 -11.63 -17.37
CA LEU A 48 5.84 -11.16 -18.71
C LEU A 48 4.57 -10.87 -19.51
N PRO A 49 4.56 -9.83 -20.35
CA PRO A 49 3.44 -9.53 -21.25
C PRO A 49 3.43 -10.36 -22.53
N TYR A 50 4.39 -11.26 -22.72
CA TYR A 50 4.57 -12.12 -23.88
C TYR A 50 4.95 -13.55 -23.46
N HIS A 51 4.85 -14.48 -24.40
CA HIS A 51 5.16 -15.90 -24.24
C HIS A 51 6.09 -16.38 -25.37
N GLU A 52 6.69 -17.55 -25.20
CA GLU A 52 7.41 -18.23 -26.28
C GLU A 52 6.44 -18.53 -27.43
N GLY A 53 6.89 -18.27 -28.65
CA GLY A 53 6.10 -18.42 -29.86
C GLY A 53 5.31 -17.18 -30.30
N ASP A 54 5.14 -16.18 -29.44
CA ASP A 54 4.42 -14.94 -29.77
C ASP A 54 5.15 -14.19 -30.90
N ILE A 55 4.34 -13.53 -31.74
CA ILE A 55 4.81 -12.66 -32.81
C ILE A 55 4.54 -11.19 -32.42
N ILE A 56 5.56 -10.39 -32.34
CA ILE A 56 5.50 -9.02 -31.86
C ILE A 56 6.28 -8.07 -32.77
N SER A 57 5.87 -6.80 -32.87
CA SER A 57 6.66 -5.80 -33.59
C SER A 57 7.88 -5.35 -32.79
N LYS A 58 8.95 -4.93 -33.43
CA LYS A 58 10.19 -4.49 -32.76
C LYS A 58 9.95 -3.36 -31.75
N ASP A 59 9.10 -2.40 -32.09
CA ASP A 59 8.77 -1.28 -31.20
C ASP A 59 7.97 -1.74 -29.99
N SER A 60 7.00 -2.65 -30.19
CA SER A 60 6.22 -3.25 -29.11
C SER A 60 7.07 -4.14 -28.20
N LEU A 61 8.10 -4.80 -28.73
CA LEU A 61 9.03 -5.63 -27.96
C LEU A 61 9.82 -4.79 -26.95
N ALA A 62 10.36 -3.63 -27.35
CA ALA A 62 11.09 -2.75 -26.45
C ALA A 62 10.22 -2.22 -25.28
N ILE A 63 8.93 -1.93 -25.57
CA ILE A 63 7.96 -1.55 -24.54
C ILE A 63 7.67 -2.74 -23.61
N ALA A 64 7.47 -3.93 -24.19
CA ALA A 64 7.19 -5.15 -23.45
C ALA A 64 8.36 -5.56 -22.54
N ASP A 65 9.61 -5.42 -22.98
CA ASP A 65 10.80 -5.65 -22.15
C ASP A 65 10.84 -4.70 -20.95
N THR A 66 10.52 -3.42 -21.17
CA THR A 66 10.43 -2.44 -20.07
C THR A 66 9.35 -2.82 -19.07
N ILE A 67 8.17 -3.23 -19.55
CA ILE A 67 7.06 -3.70 -18.69
C ILE A 67 7.50 -4.95 -17.92
N SER A 68 8.15 -5.91 -18.59
CA SER A 68 8.66 -7.14 -17.97
C SER A 68 9.61 -6.84 -16.81
N GLN A 69 10.57 -5.95 -17.04
CA GLN A 69 11.53 -5.54 -16.01
C GLN A 69 10.83 -4.88 -14.82
N GLN A 70 9.87 -3.98 -15.06
CA GLN A 70 9.09 -3.32 -14.01
C GLN A 70 8.21 -4.31 -13.24
N GLN A 71 7.51 -5.21 -13.93
CA GLN A 71 6.64 -6.20 -13.27
C GLN A 71 7.45 -7.17 -12.42
N LEU A 72 8.57 -7.69 -12.93
CA LEU A 72 9.46 -8.56 -12.17
C LEU A 72 10.03 -7.84 -10.94
N PHE A 73 10.48 -6.61 -11.08
CA PHE A 73 10.97 -5.81 -9.96
C PHE A 73 9.87 -5.52 -8.92
N ASN A 74 8.65 -5.23 -9.38
CA ASN A 74 7.49 -4.96 -8.54
C ASN A 74 6.91 -6.21 -7.82
N THR A 75 7.40 -7.43 -8.15
CA THR A 75 7.09 -8.63 -7.33
C THR A 75 7.71 -8.56 -5.95
N ALA A 76 8.71 -7.71 -5.74
CA ALA A 76 9.56 -7.65 -4.56
C ALA A 76 10.36 -8.95 -4.29
N LEU A 77 10.53 -9.81 -5.30
CA LEU A 77 11.34 -11.04 -5.22
C LEU A 77 12.80 -10.80 -5.56
N PHE A 78 13.07 -9.75 -6.36
CA PHE A 78 14.38 -9.52 -6.95
C PHE A 78 14.96 -8.18 -6.52
N GLU A 79 16.25 -8.16 -6.29
CA GLU A 79 17.04 -6.97 -6.02
C GLU A 79 17.50 -6.30 -7.32
N GLN A 80 17.78 -7.13 -8.32
CA GLN A 80 18.13 -6.70 -9.67
C GLN A 80 17.37 -7.55 -10.68
N VAL A 81 16.94 -6.90 -11.74
CA VAL A 81 16.28 -7.51 -12.90
C VAL A 81 16.84 -6.86 -14.16
N SER A 82 17.26 -7.68 -15.10
CA SER A 82 17.65 -7.27 -16.44
C SER A 82 16.90 -8.13 -17.45
N VAL A 83 16.22 -7.48 -18.39
CA VAL A 83 15.54 -8.12 -19.51
C VAL A 83 16.19 -7.61 -20.78
N GLN A 84 16.67 -8.51 -21.63
CA GLN A 84 17.41 -8.21 -22.86
C GLN A 84 16.91 -9.05 -24.00
N SER A 85 16.54 -8.41 -25.08
CA SER A 85 16.18 -9.05 -26.35
C SER A 85 17.41 -9.25 -27.20
N VAL A 86 17.80 -10.51 -27.49
CA VAL A 86 18.94 -10.90 -28.33
C VAL A 86 18.39 -11.43 -29.63
N PHE A 87 18.62 -10.70 -30.74
CA PHE A 87 18.17 -11.10 -32.06
C PHE A 87 19.08 -12.20 -32.61
N LEU A 88 18.47 -13.32 -33.01
CA LEU A 88 19.15 -14.41 -33.71
C LEU A 88 19.31 -14.08 -35.19
N ASP A 89 18.23 -13.51 -35.78
CA ASP A 89 18.17 -13.02 -37.16
C ASP A 89 17.13 -11.88 -37.26
N SER A 90 16.74 -11.50 -38.47
CA SER A 90 15.75 -10.42 -38.72
C SER A 90 14.33 -10.76 -38.24
N SER A 91 14.02 -12.04 -38.00
CA SER A 91 12.68 -12.57 -37.71
C SER A 91 12.55 -13.26 -36.34
N GLN A 92 13.66 -13.52 -35.64
CA GLN A 92 13.68 -14.28 -34.42
C GLN A 92 14.46 -13.60 -33.29
N VAL A 93 13.93 -13.69 -32.06
CA VAL A 93 14.53 -13.11 -30.86
C VAL A 93 14.51 -14.12 -29.72
N VAL A 94 15.57 -14.11 -28.92
CA VAL A 94 15.65 -14.79 -27.62
C VAL A 94 15.59 -13.74 -26.51
N ILE A 95 14.72 -13.93 -25.56
CA ILE A 95 14.61 -13.05 -24.39
C ILE A 95 15.48 -13.61 -23.27
N LYS A 96 16.49 -12.86 -22.85
CA LYS A 96 17.35 -13.23 -21.71
C LYS A 96 16.94 -12.44 -20.48
N ILE A 97 16.56 -13.14 -19.41
CA ILE A 97 16.14 -12.59 -18.14
C ILE A 97 17.15 -12.97 -17.08
N ASN A 98 17.89 -11.98 -16.58
CA ASN A 98 18.83 -12.18 -15.48
C ASN A 98 18.25 -11.54 -14.22
N VAL A 99 18.11 -12.34 -13.16
CA VAL A 99 17.58 -11.88 -11.88
C VAL A 99 18.56 -12.14 -10.73
N ARG A 100 18.55 -11.26 -9.75
CA ARG A 100 19.21 -11.49 -8.46
C ARG A 100 18.16 -11.47 -7.36
N GLU A 101 17.96 -12.60 -6.69
CA GLU A 101 16.96 -12.76 -5.64
C GLU A 101 17.29 -11.93 -4.41
N ARG A 102 16.24 -11.40 -3.76
CA ARG A 102 16.34 -10.69 -2.48
C ARG A 102 16.57 -11.67 -1.33
N TRP A 103 16.92 -11.15 -0.19
CA TRP A 103 16.72 -11.86 1.07
C TRP A 103 15.22 -11.91 1.37
N TYR A 104 14.70 -13.07 1.72
CA TYR A 104 13.28 -13.29 1.90
C TYR A 104 12.80 -13.32 3.34
N LEU A 105 13.70 -13.52 4.31
CA LEU A 105 13.37 -13.65 5.73
C LEU A 105 13.82 -12.41 6.51
N PHE A 106 12.87 -11.68 7.08
CA PHE A 106 13.13 -10.48 7.88
C PHE A 106 12.54 -10.64 9.28
N PRO A 107 13.34 -11.08 10.27
CA PRO A 107 13.00 -10.97 11.68
C PRO A 107 13.24 -9.51 12.12
N ILE A 108 12.17 -8.73 12.19
CA ILE A 108 12.22 -7.31 12.54
C ILE A 108 11.93 -7.18 14.03
N PRO A 109 12.92 -6.80 14.87
CA PRO A 109 12.67 -6.49 16.26
C PRO A 109 11.60 -5.40 16.39
N TYR A 110 10.67 -5.60 17.31
CA TYR A 110 9.65 -4.64 17.64
C TYR A 110 9.95 -4.05 19.02
N PHE A 111 10.05 -2.75 19.08
CA PHE A 111 10.18 -2.01 20.33
C PHE A 111 9.43 -0.69 20.20
N ARG A 112 8.49 -0.44 21.09
CA ARG A 112 7.70 0.79 21.10
C ARG A 112 7.27 1.14 22.52
N TRP A 113 7.62 2.36 22.95
CA TRP A 113 7.00 2.92 24.15
C TRP A 113 5.53 3.25 23.87
N VAL A 114 4.71 3.17 24.90
CA VAL A 114 3.27 3.41 24.85
C VAL A 114 2.97 4.91 24.87
N ASP A 115 3.85 5.67 25.51
CA ASP A 115 3.69 7.10 25.71
C ASP A 115 3.84 7.88 24.40
N ARG A 116 3.27 9.08 24.34
CA ARG A 116 3.20 9.92 23.15
C ARG A 116 4.54 10.19 22.48
N ASN A 117 5.59 10.36 23.31
CA ASN A 117 6.93 10.63 22.84
C ASN A 117 7.95 10.05 23.82
N PHE A 118 9.21 9.97 23.35
CA PHE A 118 10.31 9.44 24.12
C PHE A 118 10.56 10.21 25.43
N ASN A 119 10.44 11.54 25.40
CA ASN A 119 10.71 12.37 26.58
C ASN A 119 9.71 12.11 27.70
N GLN A 120 8.43 11.89 27.39
CA GLN A 120 7.41 11.53 28.36
C GLN A 120 7.72 10.19 29.01
N TRP A 121 8.04 9.18 28.23
CA TRP A 121 8.43 7.87 28.75
C TRP A 121 9.70 7.94 29.57
N TRP A 122 10.70 8.73 29.11
CA TRP A 122 12.01 8.84 29.76
C TRP A 122 11.96 9.60 31.06
N ASN A 123 11.32 10.76 31.10
CA ASN A 123 11.32 11.69 32.25
C ASN A 123 10.13 11.50 33.20
N GLU A 124 8.91 11.29 32.67
CA GLU A 124 7.70 11.25 33.48
C GLU A 124 7.35 9.83 33.94
N GLN A 125 7.70 8.82 33.16
CA GLN A 125 7.39 7.42 33.42
C GLN A 125 8.62 6.62 33.92
N ASN A 126 9.70 7.29 34.33
CA ASN A 126 10.92 6.69 34.87
C ASN A 126 11.46 5.50 34.03
N ARG A 127 11.31 5.58 32.70
CA ARG A 127 11.77 4.53 31.75
C ARG A 127 11.13 3.17 32.02
N SER A 128 9.93 3.12 32.61
CA SER A 128 9.30 1.88 33.01
C SER A 128 9.13 0.92 31.82
N LEU A 129 9.65 -0.29 31.92
CA LEU A 129 9.46 -1.36 30.95
C LEU A 129 8.01 -1.88 30.92
N ASP A 130 7.22 -1.62 31.95
CA ASP A 130 5.78 -1.93 31.97
C ASP A 130 5.01 -1.07 30.96
N ARG A 131 5.61 0.03 30.48
CA ARG A 131 5.04 0.93 29.47
C ARG A 131 5.72 0.79 28.10
N VAL A 132 6.26 -0.38 27.83
CA VAL A 132 6.90 -0.70 26.56
C VAL A 132 6.25 -1.93 25.95
N ASN A 133 6.06 -1.88 24.66
CA ASN A 133 5.76 -3.05 23.85
C ASN A 133 7.04 -3.51 23.15
N TYR A 134 7.34 -4.78 23.27
CA TYR A 134 8.51 -5.39 22.62
C TYR A 134 8.15 -6.76 22.03
N GLY A 135 8.94 -7.20 21.07
CA GLY A 135 8.65 -8.47 20.41
C GLY A 135 9.37 -8.61 19.09
N ILE A 136 8.77 -9.39 18.21
CA ILE A 136 9.32 -9.67 16.89
C ILE A 136 8.21 -9.69 15.84
N ASN A 137 8.47 -9.05 14.69
CA ASN A 137 7.69 -9.18 13.47
C ASN A 137 8.48 -10.01 12.48
N LEU A 138 8.04 -11.23 12.24
CA LEU A 138 8.64 -12.12 11.24
C LEU A 138 7.93 -11.90 9.91
N ARG A 139 8.69 -11.52 8.88
CA ARG A 139 8.20 -11.43 7.51
C ARG A 139 9.04 -12.34 6.63
N GLN A 140 8.41 -13.27 5.97
CA GLN A 140 9.05 -14.15 5.01
C GLN A 140 8.29 -14.13 3.69
N SER A 141 8.97 -13.68 2.65
CA SER A 141 8.50 -13.77 1.27
C SER A 141 9.04 -15.03 0.62
N ASN A 142 8.36 -15.52 -0.41
CA ASN A 142 8.80 -16.62 -1.23
C ASN A 142 9.18 -17.89 -0.43
N VAL A 143 8.29 -18.26 0.52
CA VAL A 143 8.53 -19.38 1.47
C VAL A 143 8.80 -20.70 0.73
N THR A 144 8.03 -20.99 -0.33
CA THR A 144 8.13 -22.23 -1.11
C THR A 144 8.71 -22.03 -2.52
N GLY A 145 9.07 -20.80 -2.89
CA GLY A 145 9.49 -20.43 -4.25
C GLY A 145 8.34 -20.02 -5.16
N ASN A 146 7.11 -19.97 -4.64
CA ASN A 146 5.89 -19.64 -5.38
C ASN A 146 5.41 -18.19 -5.15
N ASN A 147 6.29 -17.30 -4.66
CA ASN A 147 5.92 -15.93 -4.26
C ASN A 147 4.88 -15.89 -3.12
N ASP A 148 4.85 -16.91 -2.31
CA ASP A 148 4.01 -16.98 -1.12
C ASP A 148 4.60 -16.15 0.03
N LYS A 149 3.74 -15.68 0.93
CA LYS A 149 4.12 -14.75 2.00
C LYS A 149 3.63 -15.25 3.35
N LEU A 150 4.55 -15.28 4.30
CA LEU A 150 4.27 -15.54 5.71
C LEU A 150 4.58 -14.28 6.51
N ASN A 151 3.59 -13.78 7.25
CA ASN A 151 3.76 -12.71 8.24
C ASN A 151 3.30 -13.23 9.59
N ALA A 152 4.15 -13.11 10.61
CA ALA A 152 3.81 -13.42 11.98
C ALA A 152 4.34 -12.32 12.89
N ALA A 153 3.55 -11.92 13.88
CA ALA A 153 3.98 -10.97 14.89
C ALA A 153 3.68 -11.53 16.28
N PHE A 154 4.67 -11.43 17.14
CA PHE A 154 4.54 -11.69 18.56
C PHE A 154 5.03 -10.47 19.32
N ILE A 155 4.10 -9.76 19.94
CA ILE A 155 4.34 -8.53 20.68
C ILE A 155 3.83 -8.75 22.12
N THR A 156 4.62 -8.35 23.09
CA THR A 156 4.28 -8.45 24.52
C THR A 156 4.69 -7.15 25.24
N GLY A 157 4.45 -7.09 26.53
CA GLY A 157 4.63 -5.91 27.37
C GLY A 157 3.29 -5.29 27.73
N TYR A 158 3.15 -3.99 27.52
CA TYR A 158 1.92 -3.26 27.83
C TYR A 158 0.69 -3.75 27.05
N THR A 159 0.87 -4.04 25.77
CA THR A 159 -0.12 -4.68 24.90
C THR A 159 0.41 -6.05 24.49
N GLN A 160 -0.44 -7.05 24.54
CA GLN A 160 -0.07 -8.37 24.01
C GLN A 160 -0.77 -8.58 22.69
N GLN A 161 -0.01 -8.95 21.66
CA GLN A 161 -0.56 -9.23 20.34
C GLN A 161 0.15 -10.42 19.72
N PHE A 162 -0.65 -11.34 19.23
CA PHE A 162 -0.20 -12.38 18.31
C PHE A 162 -0.95 -12.23 17.00
N SER A 163 -0.24 -12.28 15.89
CA SER A 163 -0.88 -12.31 14.57
C SER A 163 -0.10 -13.24 13.63
N PHE A 164 -0.84 -13.88 12.76
CA PHE A 164 -0.33 -14.77 11.73
C PHE A 164 -1.11 -14.56 10.45
N ARG A 165 -0.43 -14.49 9.31
CA ARG A 165 -1.04 -14.48 7.98
C ARG A 165 -0.15 -15.25 7.01
N TYR A 166 -0.75 -16.22 6.33
CA TYR A 166 -0.10 -16.93 5.23
C TYR A 166 -0.90 -16.73 3.95
N GLN A 167 -0.21 -16.38 2.87
CA GLN A 167 -0.79 -16.11 1.57
C GLN A 167 -0.08 -16.91 0.50
N ILE A 168 -0.84 -17.69 -0.25
CA ILE A 168 -0.40 -18.40 -1.45
C ILE A 168 -1.02 -17.66 -2.63
N PRO A 169 -0.22 -16.98 -3.48
CA PRO A 169 -0.75 -16.15 -4.54
C PRO A 169 -1.39 -16.96 -5.67
N PHE A 170 -0.96 -18.21 -5.88
CA PHE A 170 -1.41 -19.05 -6.98
C PHE A 170 -1.55 -20.51 -6.53
N ILE A 171 -2.75 -21.07 -6.66
CA ILE A 171 -3.09 -22.45 -6.35
C ILE A 171 -3.51 -23.25 -7.60
N ASP A 172 -3.75 -22.55 -8.71
CA ASP A 172 -4.18 -23.13 -9.98
C ASP A 172 -3.06 -23.15 -11.04
N LYS A 173 -3.16 -24.03 -12.02
CA LYS A 173 -2.19 -24.16 -13.13
C LYS A 173 -2.11 -22.90 -14.01
N LYS A 174 -3.19 -22.11 -14.08
CA LYS A 174 -3.23 -20.84 -14.83
C LYS A 174 -2.68 -19.66 -14.04
N LEU A 175 -2.24 -19.88 -12.80
CA LEU A 175 -1.66 -18.87 -11.90
C LEU A 175 -2.56 -17.62 -11.73
N ARG A 176 -3.87 -17.84 -11.57
CA ARG A 176 -4.86 -16.77 -11.43
C ARG A 176 -5.47 -16.68 -10.04
N TYR A 177 -5.68 -17.83 -9.40
CA TYR A 177 -6.35 -17.90 -8.10
C TYR A 177 -5.36 -18.15 -6.99
N GLY A 178 -5.55 -17.50 -5.87
CA GLY A 178 -4.75 -17.66 -4.66
C GLY A 178 -5.61 -17.66 -3.40
N LEU A 179 -5.01 -18.03 -2.28
CA LEU A 179 -5.65 -18.08 -0.97
C LEU A 179 -4.80 -17.37 0.07
N ALA A 180 -5.45 -16.76 1.06
CA ALA A 180 -4.78 -16.30 2.25
C ALA A 180 -5.61 -16.61 3.49
N LEU A 181 -4.93 -16.99 4.57
CA LEU A 181 -5.51 -17.22 5.91
C LEU A 181 -4.83 -16.30 6.89
N GLY A 182 -5.60 -15.76 7.82
CA GLY A 182 -5.08 -14.89 8.87
C GLY A 182 -5.77 -15.12 10.20
N TRP A 183 -4.99 -14.97 11.26
CA TRP A 183 -5.45 -14.98 12.63
C TRP A 183 -4.78 -13.84 13.41
N GLN A 184 -5.53 -13.20 14.28
CA GLN A 184 -5.02 -12.16 15.16
C GLN A 184 -5.75 -12.21 16.49
N ASN A 185 -4.99 -12.07 17.58
CA ASN A 185 -5.52 -11.73 18.89
C ASN A 185 -4.69 -10.58 19.49
N ALA A 186 -5.35 -9.74 20.25
CA ALA A 186 -4.69 -8.64 20.95
C ALA A 186 -5.40 -8.36 22.29
N THR A 187 -4.60 -7.99 23.30
CA THR A 187 -5.10 -7.48 24.58
C THR A 187 -4.51 -6.10 24.82
N GLN A 188 -5.30 -5.19 25.38
CA GLN A 188 -4.89 -3.80 25.59
C GLN A 188 -5.27 -3.35 27.00
N LYS A 189 -4.37 -2.60 27.66
CA LYS A 189 -4.59 -1.90 28.93
C LYS A 189 -5.02 -0.44 28.74
N GLU A 190 -5.11 -0.02 27.49
CA GLU A 190 -5.48 1.33 27.09
C GLU A 190 -6.33 1.28 25.82
N ILE A 191 -7.43 2.02 25.81
CA ILE A 191 -8.29 2.18 24.63
C ILE A 191 -8.59 3.65 24.39
N ASN A 192 -8.61 4.05 23.12
CA ASN A 192 -9.11 5.36 22.72
C ASN A 192 -10.63 5.34 22.78
N ILE A 193 -11.20 5.93 23.83
CA ILE A 193 -12.62 5.80 24.20
C ILE A 193 -13.48 6.98 23.71
N ALA A 194 -12.87 8.11 23.39
CA ALA A 194 -13.55 9.31 22.90
C ALA A 194 -12.61 10.20 22.09
N THR A 195 -13.17 11.13 21.34
CA THR A 195 -12.44 12.24 20.72
C THR A 195 -12.79 13.53 21.43
N LYS A 196 -11.79 14.25 21.96
CA LYS A 196 -11.95 15.53 22.64
C LYS A 196 -11.01 16.56 22.04
N LEU A 197 -11.53 17.73 21.64
CA LEU A 197 -10.75 18.79 20.99
C LEU A 197 -9.94 18.25 19.78
N ASP A 198 -10.61 17.44 18.96
CA ASP A 198 -10.01 16.78 17.78
C ASP A 198 -8.81 15.88 18.07
N LYS A 199 -8.63 15.43 19.32
CA LYS A 199 -7.56 14.53 19.75
C LYS A 199 -8.14 13.27 20.39
N GLN A 200 -7.37 12.18 20.31
CA GLN A 200 -7.71 10.93 20.93
C GLN A 200 -7.70 11.08 22.48
N PHE A 201 -8.76 10.66 23.12
CA PHE A 201 -8.86 10.58 24.57
C PHE A 201 -8.83 9.12 25.01
N PHE A 202 -7.82 8.77 25.81
CA PHE A 202 -7.54 7.40 26.23
C PHE A 202 -8.04 7.11 27.64
N TYR A 203 -8.69 5.97 27.81
CA TYR A 203 -8.99 5.36 29.09
C TYR A 203 -7.95 4.27 29.38
N ARG A 204 -7.34 4.31 30.56
CA ARG A 204 -6.20 3.50 30.96
C ARG A 204 -6.42 2.87 32.31
N THR A 205 -6.00 1.59 32.48
CA THR A 205 -5.95 0.90 33.78
C THR A 205 -4.70 0.02 33.83
N GLN A 206 -4.46 -0.57 35.01
CA GLN A 206 -3.41 -1.61 35.16
C GLN A 206 -3.86 -2.96 34.58
N ASP A 207 -5.16 -3.21 34.54
CA ASP A 207 -5.75 -4.44 34.04
C ASP A 207 -6.03 -4.37 32.55
N ILE A 208 -6.29 -5.53 31.93
CA ILE A 208 -6.69 -5.63 30.55
C ILE A 208 -8.08 -5.01 30.36
N ILE A 209 -8.15 -3.95 29.56
CA ILE A 209 -9.40 -3.26 29.22
C ILE A 209 -10.10 -3.86 28.03
N GLN A 210 -9.34 -4.29 27.02
CA GLN A 210 -9.91 -4.81 25.78
C GLN A 210 -9.20 -6.08 25.34
N LYS A 211 -10.00 -7.05 24.86
CA LYS A 211 -9.54 -8.24 24.15
C LYS A 211 -10.17 -8.27 22.78
N GLY A 212 -9.37 -8.56 21.76
CA GLY A 212 -9.84 -8.68 20.38
C GLY A 212 -9.33 -9.96 19.74
N TYR A 213 -10.20 -10.65 19.02
CA TYR A 213 -9.90 -11.86 18.23
C TYR A 213 -10.43 -11.67 16.83
N ARG A 214 -9.64 -12.07 15.83
CA ARG A 214 -10.08 -12.07 14.44
C ARG A 214 -9.45 -13.22 13.66
N ALA A 215 -10.28 -13.96 12.93
CA ALA A 215 -9.88 -14.91 11.92
C ALA A 215 -10.38 -14.44 10.56
N ASN A 216 -9.63 -14.65 9.50
CA ASN A 216 -10.07 -14.33 8.15
C ASN A 216 -9.51 -15.31 7.11
N ALA A 217 -10.28 -15.48 6.04
CA ALA A 217 -9.89 -16.21 4.85
C ALA A 217 -10.12 -15.30 3.63
N SER A 218 -9.22 -15.36 2.66
CA SER A 218 -9.33 -14.56 1.44
C SER A 218 -9.11 -15.42 0.21
N LEU A 219 -9.97 -15.24 -0.78
CA LEU A 219 -9.77 -15.72 -2.15
C LEU A 219 -9.17 -14.57 -2.96
N LEU A 220 -8.06 -14.82 -3.63
CA LEU A 220 -7.36 -13.87 -4.48
C LEU A 220 -7.59 -14.25 -5.93
N TYR A 221 -7.82 -13.28 -6.79
CA TYR A 221 -7.96 -13.49 -8.23
C TYR A 221 -7.15 -12.42 -8.98
N ARG A 222 -6.25 -12.88 -9.85
CA ARG A 222 -5.38 -12.04 -10.66
C ARG A 222 -5.51 -12.41 -12.13
N PRO A 223 -6.46 -11.78 -12.86
CA PRO A 223 -6.74 -12.11 -14.26
C PRO A 223 -5.58 -11.77 -15.22
N ASN A 224 -4.86 -10.67 -14.93
CA ASN A 224 -3.76 -10.17 -15.76
C ASN A 224 -2.62 -9.56 -14.90
N LEU A 225 -1.65 -8.93 -15.54
CA LEU A 225 -0.46 -8.36 -14.88
C LEU A 225 -0.82 -7.24 -13.90
N PHE A 226 -1.83 -6.43 -14.22
CA PHE A 226 -2.11 -5.16 -13.55
C PHE A 226 -3.29 -5.22 -12.59
N GLU A 227 -4.18 -6.20 -12.74
CA GLU A 227 -5.43 -6.28 -11.99
C GLU A 227 -5.38 -7.37 -10.92
N ARG A 228 -5.88 -7.03 -9.77
CA ARG A 228 -6.01 -7.91 -8.61
C ARG A 228 -7.37 -7.72 -7.98
N HIS A 229 -8.05 -8.80 -7.73
CA HIS A 229 -9.30 -8.85 -7.01
C HIS A 229 -9.11 -9.70 -5.76
N SER A 230 -9.80 -9.37 -4.69
CA SER A 230 -9.86 -10.24 -3.52
C SER A 230 -11.25 -10.22 -2.92
N PHE A 231 -11.68 -11.39 -2.50
CA PHE A 231 -12.83 -11.56 -1.63
C PHE A 231 -12.35 -12.10 -0.29
N GLN A 232 -12.64 -11.40 0.79
CA GLN A 232 -12.26 -11.80 2.13
C GLN A 232 -13.51 -11.95 2.99
N MET A 233 -13.56 -13.01 3.79
CA MET A 233 -14.50 -13.18 4.90
C MET A 233 -13.72 -13.22 6.22
N GLY A 234 -14.32 -12.66 7.27
CA GLY A 234 -13.72 -12.62 8.60
C GLY A 234 -14.75 -12.82 9.70
N LEU A 235 -14.27 -13.41 10.79
CA LEU A 235 -14.99 -13.52 12.05
C LEU A 235 -14.22 -12.70 13.08
N GLY A 236 -14.92 -11.84 13.83
CA GLY A 236 -14.31 -11.00 14.83
C GLY A 236 -15.11 -11.00 16.14
N ARG A 237 -14.38 -10.85 17.23
CA ARG A 237 -14.95 -10.66 18.58
C ARG A 237 -14.10 -9.67 19.35
N ASN A 238 -14.74 -8.65 19.89
CA ASN A 238 -14.14 -7.67 20.79
C ASN A 238 -14.87 -7.70 22.14
N GLU A 239 -14.11 -7.64 23.22
CA GLU A 239 -14.61 -7.60 24.59
C GLU A 239 -13.95 -6.42 25.31
N ILE A 240 -14.73 -5.69 26.11
CA ILE A 240 -14.21 -4.64 26.97
C ILE A 240 -14.54 -4.94 28.44
N SER A 241 -13.71 -4.43 29.35
CA SER A 241 -13.89 -4.58 30.77
C SER A 241 -15.14 -3.83 31.27
N ASP A 242 -15.63 -4.22 32.47
CA ASP A 242 -16.75 -3.56 33.14
C ASP A 242 -16.48 -2.07 33.34
N SER A 243 -15.29 -1.72 33.77
CA SER A 243 -14.88 -0.33 34.01
C SER A 243 -14.93 0.51 32.73
N ALA A 244 -14.47 -0.04 31.59
CA ALA A 244 -14.54 0.66 30.31
C ALA A 244 -15.99 0.79 29.82
N PHE A 245 -16.80 -0.24 29.99
CA PHE A 245 -18.20 -0.21 29.61
C PHE A 245 -19.01 0.78 30.47
N LEU A 246 -18.80 0.84 31.78
CA LEU A 246 -19.44 1.84 32.65
C LEU A 246 -19.02 3.27 32.29
N TYR A 247 -17.74 3.47 31.88
CA TYR A 247 -17.27 4.79 31.47
C TYR A 247 -17.85 5.24 30.10
N GLN A 248 -17.98 4.33 29.13
CA GLN A 248 -18.51 4.63 27.79
C GLN A 248 -19.34 3.45 27.24
N PRO A 249 -20.63 3.36 27.62
CA PRO A 249 -21.49 2.25 27.17
C PRO A 249 -21.65 2.16 25.64
N SER A 250 -21.54 3.28 24.92
CA SER A 250 -21.62 3.35 23.45
C SER A 250 -20.27 3.14 22.73
N TYR A 251 -19.25 2.64 23.44
CA TYR A 251 -17.94 2.40 22.81
C TYR A 251 -18.02 1.33 21.73
N LEU A 252 -18.55 0.16 22.04
CA LEU A 252 -18.77 -0.91 21.06
C LEU A 252 -20.13 -0.76 20.37
N PRO A 253 -20.21 -1.18 19.10
CA PRO A 253 -21.44 -1.07 18.30
C PRO A 253 -22.65 -1.79 18.87
N SER A 254 -22.43 -2.86 19.66
CA SER A 254 -23.48 -3.66 20.28
C SER A 254 -24.14 -2.99 21.47
N LEU A 255 -23.58 -1.89 21.99
CA LEU A 255 -23.94 -1.31 23.30
C LEU A 255 -23.84 -2.34 24.44
N GLN A 256 -22.93 -3.29 24.30
CA GLN A 256 -22.64 -4.37 25.24
C GLN A 256 -21.13 -4.51 25.42
N LYS A 257 -20.70 -5.22 26.47
CA LYS A 257 -19.28 -5.49 26.72
C LYS A 257 -18.63 -6.36 25.64
N THR A 258 -19.42 -7.13 24.93
CA THR A 258 -18.94 -8.04 23.89
C THR A 258 -19.60 -7.70 22.57
N PHE A 259 -18.80 -7.67 21.52
CA PHE A 259 -19.23 -7.44 20.15
C PHE A 259 -18.65 -8.50 19.22
N SER A 260 -19.50 -9.39 18.72
CA SER A 260 -19.15 -10.41 17.74
C SER A 260 -19.75 -10.07 16.38
N TYR A 261 -19.00 -10.33 15.32
CA TYR A 261 -19.41 -9.98 13.97
C TYR A 261 -18.81 -10.92 12.92
N LEU A 262 -19.50 -11.01 11.80
CA LEU A 262 -19.00 -11.53 10.53
C LEU A 262 -18.71 -10.33 9.63
N ASP A 263 -17.61 -10.33 8.91
CA ASP A 263 -17.36 -9.32 7.88
C ASP A 263 -17.04 -9.95 6.52
N ALA A 264 -17.34 -9.20 5.47
CA ALA A 264 -16.97 -9.54 4.12
C ALA A 264 -16.41 -8.30 3.42
N SER A 265 -15.41 -8.46 2.57
CA SER A 265 -14.92 -7.39 1.73
C SER A 265 -14.60 -7.87 0.32
N LEU A 266 -14.93 -7.03 -0.66
CA LEU A 266 -14.51 -7.17 -2.04
C LEU A 266 -13.54 -6.03 -2.34
N ALA A 267 -12.35 -6.35 -2.80
CA ALA A 267 -11.40 -5.36 -3.25
C ALA A 267 -11.03 -5.59 -4.71
N PHE A 268 -11.00 -4.50 -5.44
CA PHE A 268 -10.49 -4.39 -6.80
C PHE A 268 -9.30 -3.44 -6.80
N SER A 269 -8.19 -3.85 -7.42
CA SER A 269 -6.98 -3.04 -7.51
C SER A 269 -6.41 -3.15 -8.93
N ARG A 270 -6.15 -1.99 -9.55
CA ARG A 270 -5.46 -1.91 -10.84
C ARG A 270 -4.26 -1.01 -10.67
N ILE A 271 -3.06 -1.59 -10.81
CA ILE A 271 -1.79 -0.92 -10.54
C ILE A 271 -0.90 -0.97 -11.77
N ARG A 272 -0.46 0.21 -12.23
CA ARG A 272 0.46 0.39 -13.36
C ARG A 272 1.50 1.44 -12.98
N PHE A 273 2.45 1.07 -12.15
CA PHE A 273 3.55 1.92 -11.73
C PHE A 273 4.88 1.41 -12.29
N ASP A 274 5.80 2.32 -12.51
CA ASP A 274 7.21 2.03 -12.74
C ASP A 274 7.82 1.32 -11.53
N TYR A 275 7.52 1.83 -10.31
CA TYR A 275 7.95 1.23 -9.05
C TYR A 275 6.86 1.38 -7.97
N ASN A 276 6.38 0.28 -7.40
CA ASN A 276 5.24 0.29 -6.49
C ASN A 276 5.51 0.99 -5.15
N ALA A 277 6.74 0.86 -4.62
CA ALA A 277 7.08 1.44 -3.32
C ALA A 277 7.22 2.97 -3.37
N TYR A 278 7.68 3.52 -4.51
CA TYR A 278 7.84 4.95 -4.75
C TYR A 278 7.56 5.28 -6.21
N PRO A 279 6.29 5.40 -6.60
CA PRO A 279 5.92 5.60 -7.99
C PRO A 279 6.29 7.01 -8.47
N THR A 280 7.10 7.06 -9.55
CA THR A 280 7.44 8.30 -10.26
C THR A 280 6.63 8.44 -11.55
N LYS A 281 6.10 7.33 -12.06
CA LYS A 281 5.28 7.26 -13.28
C LYS A 281 4.20 6.20 -13.15
N GLY A 282 2.99 6.53 -13.61
CA GLY A 282 1.89 5.60 -13.70
C GLY A 282 0.70 5.95 -12.82
N GLN A 283 -0.15 4.99 -12.59
CA GLN A 283 -1.39 5.18 -11.81
C GLN A 283 -1.84 3.90 -11.11
N SER A 284 -2.60 4.07 -10.03
CA SER A 284 -3.39 2.99 -9.43
C SER A 284 -4.83 3.44 -9.14
N THR A 285 -5.71 2.46 -9.10
CA THR A 285 -7.09 2.61 -8.66
C THR A 285 -7.41 1.42 -7.76
N ASP A 286 -7.84 1.70 -6.55
CA ASP A 286 -8.25 0.72 -5.57
C ASP A 286 -9.69 1.01 -5.15
N LEU A 287 -10.59 0.04 -5.28
CA LEU A 287 -11.97 0.08 -4.82
C LEU A 287 -12.17 -1.03 -3.79
N ILE A 288 -12.67 -0.68 -2.61
CA ILE A 288 -12.97 -1.62 -1.54
C ILE A 288 -14.44 -1.44 -1.14
N LEU A 289 -15.19 -2.53 -1.22
CA LEU A 289 -16.52 -2.66 -0.67
C LEU A 289 -16.41 -3.52 0.59
N TYR A 290 -16.92 -3.04 1.69
CA TYR A 290 -16.87 -3.73 2.97
C TYR A 290 -18.25 -3.80 3.59
N GLN A 291 -18.59 -4.96 4.13
CA GLN A 291 -19.82 -5.22 4.87
C GLN A 291 -19.50 -5.94 6.17
N ARG A 292 -20.00 -5.43 7.28
CA ARG A 292 -20.00 -6.10 8.58
C ARG A 292 -21.43 -6.44 8.96
N PHE A 293 -21.63 -7.67 9.37
CA PHE A 293 -22.89 -8.19 9.88
C PHE A 293 -22.76 -8.45 11.37
N SER A 294 -23.67 -7.95 12.15
CA SER A 294 -23.81 -8.28 13.58
C SER A 294 -25.26 -8.12 14.02
N LYS A 295 -25.58 -8.71 15.15
CA LYS A 295 -26.96 -8.70 15.65
C LYS A 295 -27.55 -7.29 15.82
N ASN A 296 -26.72 -6.34 16.26
CA ASN A 296 -27.20 -5.02 16.69
C ASN A 296 -26.61 -3.84 15.89
N SER A 297 -25.62 -4.08 15.01
CA SER A 297 -24.98 -2.98 14.27
C SER A 297 -24.30 -3.50 13.01
N ASN A 298 -24.98 -3.34 11.91
CA ASN A 298 -24.38 -3.56 10.59
C ASN A 298 -23.59 -2.31 10.17
N LEU A 299 -22.57 -2.51 9.33
CA LEU A 299 -21.81 -1.42 8.74
C LEU A 299 -21.48 -1.77 7.31
N SER A 300 -21.83 -0.90 6.38
CA SER A 300 -21.37 -0.97 5.01
C SER A 300 -20.42 0.18 4.74
N SER A 301 -19.39 -0.02 3.94
CA SER A 301 -18.55 1.08 3.49
C SER A 301 -18.02 0.88 2.09
N ILE A 302 -17.77 2.00 1.42
CA ILE A 302 -17.18 2.07 0.09
C ILE A 302 -15.96 2.98 0.19
N GLN A 303 -14.80 2.46 -0.22
CA GLN A 303 -13.57 3.24 -0.31
C GLN A 303 -13.05 3.22 -1.74
N LEU A 304 -12.77 4.39 -2.28
CA LEU A 304 -12.13 4.58 -3.57
C LEU A 304 -10.85 5.37 -3.37
N ARG A 305 -9.72 4.77 -3.72
CA ARG A 305 -8.42 5.41 -3.74
C ARG A 305 -7.86 5.43 -5.15
N LYS A 306 -7.39 6.59 -5.59
CA LYS A 306 -6.74 6.77 -6.88
C LYS A 306 -5.41 7.48 -6.68
N ILE A 307 -4.37 6.93 -7.28
CA ILE A 307 -3.03 7.53 -7.31
C ILE A 307 -2.65 7.77 -8.77
N TRP A 308 -2.00 8.90 -9.01
CA TRP A 308 -1.48 9.27 -10.29
C TRP A 308 -0.11 9.94 -10.09
N ALA A 309 0.91 9.42 -10.78
CA ALA A 309 2.27 9.93 -10.79
C ALA A 309 2.67 10.22 -12.22
N ARG A 310 3.12 11.45 -12.50
CA ARG A 310 3.51 11.88 -13.84
C ARG A 310 4.84 12.60 -13.82
N PRO A 311 5.87 12.06 -14.49
CA PRO A 311 7.11 12.78 -14.73
C PRO A 311 6.89 13.84 -15.81
N PHE A 312 7.47 15.01 -15.64
CA PHE A 312 7.53 16.06 -16.65
C PHE A 312 8.97 16.44 -17.00
N SER A 313 9.95 15.89 -16.28
CA SER A 313 11.34 15.86 -16.66
C SER A 313 12.02 14.61 -16.08
N LYS A 314 13.31 14.38 -16.40
CA LYS A 314 14.09 13.27 -15.84
C LYS A 314 14.24 13.36 -14.31
N SER A 315 14.17 14.57 -13.75
CA SER A 315 14.38 14.82 -12.32
C SER A 315 13.13 15.27 -11.58
N ASN A 316 11.99 15.45 -12.26
CA ASN A 316 10.80 16.01 -11.64
C ASN A 316 9.55 15.22 -11.97
N PHE A 317 8.70 15.02 -10.95
CA PHE A 317 7.37 14.46 -11.15
C PHE A 317 6.35 15.07 -10.18
N ILE A 318 5.08 14.98 -10.57
CA ILE A 318 3.93 15.29 -9.71
C ILE A 318 3.30 13.99 -9.26
N PHE A 319 2.94 13.93 -7.99
CA PHE A 319 2.18 12.85 -7.37
C PHE A 319 0.86 13.39 -6.85
N VAL A 320 -0.22 12.73 -7.23
CA VAL A 320 -1.59 13.07 -6.78
C VAL A 320 -2.23 11.81 -6.21
N GLU A 321 -2.77 11.92 -5.00
CA GLU A 321 -3.55 10.86 -4.35
C GLU A 321 -4.91 11.41 -3.95
N SER A 322 -5.98 10.76 -4.40
CA SER A 322 -7.35 10.96 -3.89
C SER A 322 -7.78 9.70 -3.14
N ASN A 323 -8.32 9.86 -1.94
CA ASN A 323 -8.84 8.76 -1.13
C ASN A 323 -10.17 9.17 -0.51
N ASN A 324 -11.22 8.47 -0.88
CA ASN A 324 -12.60 8.75 -0.53
C ASN A 324 -13.19 7.54 0.18
N LEU A 325 -13.82 7.75 1.32
CA LEU A 325 -14.46 6.71 2.12
C LEU A 325 -15.83 7.18 2.55
N VAL A 326 -16.83 6.35 2.35
CA VAL A 326 -18.20 6.56 2.86
C VAL A 326 -18.61 5.32 3.66
N LYS A 327 -19.16 5.55 4.84
CA LYS A 327 -19.73 4.52 5.72
C LYS A 327 -21.23 4.74 5.86
N PHE A 328 -21.98 3.66 5.80
CA PHE A 328 -23.41 3.61 6.05
C PHE A 328 -23.62 2.96 7.41
N LEU A 329 -24.00 3.75 8.39
CA LEU A 329 -24.13 3.35 9.78
C LEU A 329 -25.59 3.49 10.21
N PRO A 330 -26.29 2.39 10.57
CA PRO A 330 -27.64 2.50 11.14
C PRO A 330 -27.62 3.15 12.53
N ASN A 331 -26.56 2.92 13.29
CA ASN A 331 -26.38 3.46 14.64
C ASN A 331 -25.00 4.11 14.77
N GLN A 332 -24.94 5.31 15.32
CA GLN A 332 -23.69 6.01 15.56
C GLN A 332 -23.09 5.56 16.90
N ASN A 333 -22.02 4.80 16.85
CA ASN A 333 -21.19 4.45 17.99
C ASN A 333 -19.78 4.99 17.79
N TYR A 334 -19.01 5.09 18.87
CA TYR A 334 -17.69 5.72 18.79
C TYR A 334 -16.73 4.98 17.88
N THR A 335 -16.66 3.64 17.96
CA THR A 335 -15.69 2.87 17.18
C THR A 335 -15.95 2.92 15.68
N ASP A 336 -17.20 3.00 15.25
CA ASP A 336 -17.57 3.07 13.83
C ASP A 336 -17.43 4.47 13.25
N ASN A 337 -17.52 5.51 14.09
CA ASN A 337 -17.34 6.90 13.63
C ASN A 337 -15.87 7.29 13.45
N LYS A 338 -14.91 6.53 13.97
CA LYS A 338 -13.46 6.79 13.75
C LYS A 338 -13.14 6.84 12.26
N LEU A 339 -12.58 7.94 11.75
CA LEU A 339 -12.38 8.10 10.31
C LEU A 339 -11.00 8.66 9.97
N LEU A 340 -10.78 9.98 9.95
CA LEU A 340 -9.48 10.56 9.63
C LEU A 340 -8.53 10.46 10.82
N GLY A 341 -7.29 10.07 10.58
CA GLY A 341 -6.27 9.90 11.63
C GLY A 341 -6.26 8.52 12.31
N TYR A 342 -7.21 7.64 11.99
CA TYR A 342 -7.35 6.31 12.57
C TYR A 342 -6.97 5.18 11.59
N GLY A 343 -5.83 5.21 11.00
CA GLY A 343 -5.40 4.17 10.06
C GLY A 343 -4.86 4.77 8.76
N ASN A 344 -5.30 4.25 7.62
CA ASN A 344 -4.74 4.65 6.33
C ASN A 344 -5.24 6.01 5.81
N LEU A 345 -6.29 6.56 6.41
CA LEU A 345 -6.86 7.84 6.02
C LEU A 345 -6.22 8.95 6.87
N GLN A 346 -5.14 9.55 6.36
CA GLN A 346 -4.34 10.53 7.09
C GLN A 346 -3.99 11.72 6.20
N LEU A 347 -3.93 12.91 6.78
CA LEU A 347 -3.38 14.13 6.18
C LEU A 347 -2.06 14.49 6.85
N ASN A 348 -1.01 14.72 6.06
CA ASN A 348 0.28 15.17 6.58
C ASN A 348 0.09 16.54 7.24
N GLY A 349 0.61 16.71 8.46
CA GLY A 349 0.44 17.94 9.24
C GLY A 349 -0.76 17.95 10.19
N LEU A 350 -1.64 16.93 10.13
CA LEU A 350 -2.70 16.68 11.11
C LEU A 350 -2.45 15.40 11.93
N ASP A 351 -1.20 14.99 12.06
CA ASP A 351 -0.83 13.71 12.68
C ASP A 351 -1.21 13.61 14.18
N TYR A 352 -1.41 14.74 14.84
CA TYR A 352 -1.87 14.79 16.24
C TYR A 352 -3.40 14.82 16.40
N TYR A 353 -4.10 14.97 15.27
CA TYR A 353 -5.54 15.16 15.25
C TYR A 353 -6.24 13.96 14.65
N VAL A 354 -7.46 13.76 15.09
CA VAL A 354 -8.39 12.75 14.55
C VAL A 354 -9.73 13.39 14.31
N VAL A 355 -10.44 12.92 13.30
CA VAL A 355 -11.76 13.45 12.98
C VAL A 355 -12.72 12.29 12.81
N ASP A 356 -13.78 12.31 13.62
CA ASP A 356 -14.85 11.34 13.57
C ASP A 356 -15.89 11.75 12.52
N GLY A 357 -16.43 10.76 11.83
CA GLY A 357 -17.44 11.00 10.82
C GLY A 357 -17.85 9.74 10.06
N THR A 358 -18.73 9.92 9.08
CA THR A 358 -19.26 8.84 8.25
C THR A 358 -18.76 8.88 6.82
N ALA A 359 -18.30 10.04 6.36
CA ALA A 359 -17.70 10.17 5.03
C ALA A 359 -16.47 11.07 5.08
N ALA A 360 -15.46 10.73 4.29
CA ALA A 360 -14.26 11.54 4.15
C ALA A 360 -13.76 11.54 2.71
N SER A 361 -13.23 12.68 2.29
CA SER A 361 -12.52 12.86 1.03
C SER A 361 -11.20 13.54 1.31
N ILE A 362 -10.09 12.97 0.84
CA ILE A 362 -8.77 13.57 0.90
C ILE A 362 -8.14 13.64 -0.48
N LEU A 363 -7.47 14.77 -0.74
CA LEU A 363 -6.67 15.02 -1.92
C LEU A 363 -5.27 15.44 -1.47
N LYS A 364 -4.25 14.70 -1.89
CA LYS A 364 -2.84 15.04 -1.65
C LYS A 364 -2.19 15.32 -2.99
N VAL A 365 -1.49 16.44 -3.07
CA VAL A 365 -0.72 16.83 -4.24
C VAL A 365 0.70 17.12 -3.80
N SER A 366 1.69 16.54 -4.45
CA SER A 366 3.08 16.83 -4.17
C SER A 366 3.91 16.89 -5.44
N PHE A 367 4.83 17.82 -5.43
CA PHE A 367 5.87 18.01 -6.43
C PHE A 367 7.17 17.43 -5.88
N HIS A 368 7.89 16.66 -6.69
CA HIS A 368 9.13 16.00 -6.29
C HIS A 368 10.26 16.37 -7.26
N HIS A 369 11.43 16.65 -6.68
CA HIS A 369 12.68 16.93 -7.39
C HIS A 369 13.80 15.98 -6.95
N ALA A 370 14.43 15.28 -7.89
CA ALA A 370 15.53 14.38 -7.60
C ALA A 370 16.80 15.16 -7.23
N LEU A 371 17.33 14.95 -6.04
CA LEU A 371 18.60 15.49 -5.59
C LEU A 371 19.79 14.63 -6.03
N GLY A 372 19.54 13.35 -6.34
CA GLY A 372 20.57 12.41 -6.75
C GLY A 372 20.51 11.07 -6.01
N ALA A 373 21.52 10.25 -6.21
CA ALA A 373 21.64 8.94 -5.59
C ALA A 373 23.05 8.74 -5.04
N VAL A 374 23.12 8.11 -3.86
CA VAL A 374 24.37 7.72 -3.21
C VAL A 374 24.42 6.20 -3.09
N SER A 375 25.55 5.61 -3.42
CA SER A 375 25.80 4.18 -3.28
C SER A 375 26.81 3.95 -2.16
N VAL A 376 26.41 3.19 -1.14
CA VAL A 376 27.24 2.89 0.04
C VAL A 376 27.60 1.41 0.03
N LYS A 377 28.88 1.08 0.23
CA LYS A 377 29.32 -0.30 0.41
C LYS A 377 28.81 -0.83 1.75
N ASN A 378 28.10 -1.94 1.72
CA ASN A 378 27.58 -2.57 2.93
C ASN A 378 28.69 -3.36 3.62
N LYS A 379 29.03 -2.93 4.84
CA LYS A 379 30.06 -3.60 5.68
C LYS A 379 29.50 -4.74 6.53
N PHE A 380 28.17 -4.78 6.75
CA PHE A 380 27.52 -5.75 7.64
C PHE A 380 27.22 -7.09 6.94
N ILE A 381 26.75 -7.04 5.70
CA ILE A 381 26.36 -8.25 4.93
C ILE A 381 26.88 -8.11 3.48
N PRO A 382 28.22 -7.97 3.29
CA PRO A 382 28.78 -7.63 1.98
C PRO A 382 28.57 -8.73 0.92
N ASN A 383 28.53 -10.01 1.33
CA ASN A 383 28.35 -11.11 0.39
C ASN A 383 26.95 -11.21 -0.20
N ARG A 384 25.94 -10.63 0.45
CA ARG A 384 24.55 -10.68 0.00
C ARG A 384 24.05 -9.36 -0.54
N ILE A 385 24.43 -8.27 0.12
CA ILE A 385 24.03 -6.90 -0.25
C ILE A 385 25.32 -6.07 -0.30
N PRO A 386 26.11 -6.15 -1.37
CA PRO A 386 27.41 -5.49 -1.42
C PRO A 386 27.29 -3.95 -1.47
N ILE A 387 26.23 -3.45 -2.10
CA ILE A 387 26.01 -2.01 -2.31
C ILE A 387 24.57 -1.68 -1.94
N ILE A 388 24.40 -0.69 -1.09
CA ILE A 388 23.11 -0.09 -0.77
C ILE A 388 23.00 1.23 -1.52
N LYS A 389 21.99 1.35 -2.38
CA LYS A 389 21.71 2.57 -3.14
C LYS A 389 20.58 3.34 -2.46
N TYR A 390 20.82 4.61 -2.16
CA TYR A 390 19.83 5.56 -1.67
C TYR A 390 19.56 6.61 -2.72
N GLN A 391 18.28 6.92 -2.95
CA GLN A 391 17.84 8.03 -3.80
C GLN A 391 17.19 9.09 -2.93
N PHE A 392 17.53 10.35 -3.16
CA PHE A 392 17.05 11.48 -2.40
C PHE A 392 16.15 12.35 -3.25
N TRP A 393 14.98 12.68 -2.72
CA TRP A 393 13.98 13.50 -3.39
C TRP A 393 13.54 14.64 -2.48
N LEU A 394 13.66 15.87 -2.95
CA LEU A 394 13.05 17.03 -2.31
C LEU A 394 11.59 17.08 -2.69
N LYS A 395 10.72 17.44 -1.75
CA LYS A 395 9.27 17.43 -1.93
C LYS A 395 8.64 18.71 -1.41
N ALA A 396 7.73 19.30 -2.20
CA ALA A 396 6.76 20.30 -1.74
C ALA A 396 5.36 19.70 -1.87
N PHE A 397 4.50 19.91 -0.89
CA PHE A 397 3.17 19.33 -0.91
C PHE A 397 2.09 20.23 -0.34
N THR A 398 0.87 20.02 -0.81
CA THR A 398 -0.36 20.56 -0.24
C THR A 398 -1.42 19.46 -0.20
N ASN A 399 -2.20 19.45 0.88
CA ASN A 399 -3.28 18.47 1.03
C ASN A 399 -4.56 19.18 1.41
N LEU A 400 -5.66 18.68 0.88
CA LEU A 400 -7.02 19.06 1.21
C LEU A 400 -7.77 17.86 1.78
N GLY A 401 -8.67 18.10 2.71
CA GLY A 401 -9.52 17.07 3.28
C GLY A 401 -10.85 17.62 3.72
N TYR A 402 -11.86 16.75 3.75
CA TYR A 402 -13.15 17.04 4.33
C TYR A 402 -13.69 15.78 4.98
N VAL A 403 -14.21 15.92 6.20
CA VAL A 403 -14.86 14.83 6.92
C VAL A 403 -16.26 15.26 7.27
N TYR A 404 -17.25 14.52 6.78
CA TYR A 404 -18.64 14.72 7.11
C TYR A 404 -19.01 13.93 8.37
N SER A 405 -19.59 14.62 9.34
CA SER A 405 -20.18 14.06 10.55
C SER A 405 -21.59 14.61 10.71
N GLU A 406 -22.57 13.72 10.80
CA GLU A 406 -23.97 14.11 11.04
C GLU A 406 -24.15 14.71 12.46
N LYS A 407 -23.41 14.16 13.43
CA LYS A 407 -23.45 14.58 14.83
C LYS A 407 -22.03 14.86 15.33
N PRO A 408 -21.45 16.01 14.99
CA PRO A 408 -20.11 16.36 15.46
C PRO A 408 -20.12 16.49 16.98
N VAL A 409 -19.07 15.98 17.62
CA VAL A 409 -18.89 16.06 19.07
C VAL A 409 -18.60 17.51 19.47
N ASN A 410 -19.29 18.00 20.47
CA ASN A 410 -19.08 19.36 20.98
C ASN A 410 -17.61 19.59 21.38
N GLY A 411 -17.07 20.73 20.96
CA GLY A 411 -15.65 21.09 21.16
C GLY A 411 -14.70 20.60 20.08
N ASN A 412 -15.12 19.67 19.20
CA ASN A 412 -14.35 19.29 18.00
C ASN A 412 -14.64 20.30 16.87
N ARG A 413 -13.60 20.73 16.15
CA ARG A 413 -13.67 21.81 15.15
C ARG A 413 -13.34 21.35 13.74
N LEU A 414 -12.76 20.14 13.58
CA LEU A 414 -12.27 19.66 12.30
C LEU A 414 -13.31 18.91 11.47
N ALA A 415 -14.38 18.41 12.09
CA ALA A 415 -15.49 17.82 11.36
C ALA A 415 -16.32 18.91 10.63
N ASN A 416 -16.83 18.58 9.45
CA ASN A 416 -17.64 19.48 8.61
C ASN A 416 -16.93 20.78 8.18
N THR A 417 -15.59 20.77 8.19
CA THR A 417 -14.75 21.89 7.75
C THR A 417 -13.73 21.46 6.70
N LEU A 418 -13.31 22.39 5.86
CA LEU A 418 -12.25 22.13 4.88
C LEU A 418 -10.89 22.07 5.59
N LEU A 419 -10.29 20.89 5.60
CA LEU A 419 -8.96 20.65 6.16
C LEU A 419 -7.90 21.04 5.12
N ARG A 420 -6.89 21.80 5.54
CA ARG A 420 -5.80 22.26 4.68
C ARG A 420 -4.46 22.07 5.38
N THR A 421 -3.52 21.48 4.67
CA THR A 421 -2.14 21.37 5.14
C THR A 421 -1.19 21.60 3.97
N ALA A 422 -0.01 22.11 4.27
CA ALA A 422 1.04 22.28 3.28
C ALA A 422 2.41 22.04 3.94
N GLY A 423 3.43 21.80 3.14
CA GLY A 423 4.76 21.59 3.69
C GLY A 423 5.83 21.30 2.65
N LEU A 424 7.04 21.17 3.17
CA LEU A 424 8.22 20.75 2.44
C LEU A 424 8.74 19.45 3.07
N GLY A 425 9.41 18.63 2.30
CA GLY A 425 9.96 17.39 2.83
C GLY A 425 11.07 16.82 1.98
N MET A 426 11.69 15.78 2.51
CA MET A 426 12.68 14.96 1.82
C MET A 426 12.28 13.50 1.93
N ASP A 427 12.24 12.80 0.78
CA ASP A 427 12.02 11.38 0.71
C ASP A 427 13.33 10.67 0.39
N ILE A 428 13.66 9.63 1.15
CA ILE A 428 14.85 8.78 0.96
C ILE A 428 14.36 7.40 0.59
N VAL A 429 14.64 7.00 -0.65
CA VAL A 429 14.26 5.68 -1.18
C VAL A 429 15.48 4.78 -1.14
N GLY A 430 15.39 3.70 -0.37
CA GLY A 430 16.45 2.72 -0.19
C GLY A 430 16.17 1.40 -0.90
N ILE A 431 16.96 0.40 -0.56
CA ILE A 431 16.74 -0.99 -1.00
C ILE A 431 15.56 -1.63 -0.27
N TYR A 432 15.06 -2.75 -0.79
CA TYR A 432 13.97 -3.54 -0.19
C TYR A 432 12.70 -2.73 0.07
N ASP A 433 12.39 -1.82 -0.87
CA ASP A 433 11.17 -0.99 -0.84
C ASP A 433 11.07 -0.08 0.40
N PHE A 434 12.23 0.18 1.05
CA PHE A 434 12.30 1.10 2.17
C PHE A 434 12.19 2.54 1.69
N VAL A 435 11.24 3.27 2.26
CA VAL A 435 11.07 4.71 2.01
C VAL A 435 10.97 5.43 3.34
N LEU A 436 11.90 6.36 3.59
CA LEU A 436 11.85 7.28 4.71
C LEU A 436 11.40 8.65 4.21
N LYS A 437 10.35 9.20 4.82
CA LYS A 437 9.80 10.52 4.52
C LYS A 437 10.00 11.43 5.72
N ILE A 438 10.63 12.56 5.51
CA ILE A 438 10.89 13.62 6.50
C ILE A 438 10.13 14.84 6.03
N ASP A 439 9.03 15.19 6.71
CA ASP A 439 8.12 16.25 6.31
C ASP A 439 8.07 17.35 7.37
N TYR A 440 8.35 18.59 6.99
CA TYR A 440 7.99 19.76 7.79
C TYR A 440 6.69 20.34 7.24
N SER A 441 5.65 20.35 8.04
CA SER A 441 4.31 20.75 7.60
C SER A 441 3.64 21.73 8.57
N LEU A 442 2.71 22.49 8.00
CA LEU A 442 1.82 23.39 8.71
C LEU A 442 0.36 23.04 8.38
N ASN A 443 -0.54 23.31 9.31
CA ASN A 443 -1.98 23.07 9.14
C ASN A 443 -2.79 24.36 9.35
N GLN A 444 -4.10 24.31 9.07
CA GLN A 444 -5.01 25.47 9.23
C GLN A 444 -5.19 25.92 10.70
N LEU A 445 -4.77 25.15 11.68
CA LEU A 445 -4.84 25.52 13.11
C LEU A 445 -3.61 26.35 13.54
N GLY A 446 -2.65 26.54 12.63
CA GLY A 446 -1.40 27.25 12.91
C GLY A 446 -0.29 26.36 13.47
N ASP A 447 -0.55 25.05 13.66
CA ASP A 447 0.49 24.14 14.13
C ASP A 447 1.51 23.84 13.05
N LYS A 448 2.75 23.76 13.46
CA LYS A 448 3.90 23.41 12.64
C LYS A 448 4.63 22.22 13.27
N GLY A 449 5.16 21.33 12.46
CA GLY A 449 5.85 20.17 13.00
C GLY A 449 6.73 19.46 11.98
N LEU A 450 7.74 18.77 12.51
CA LEU A 450 8.56 17.82 11.77
C LEU A 450 8.02 16.42 11.99
N TYR A 451 7.72 15.70 10.90
CA TYR A 451 7.13 14.37 10.92
C TYR A 451 8.01 13.38 10.17
N LEU A 452 8.27 12.26 10.83
CA LEU A 452 9.05 11.16 10.27
C LEU A 452 8.10 9.99 9.98
N ARG A 453 8.11 9.50 8.74
CA ARG A 453 7.35 8.32 8.33
C ARG A 453 8.26 7.36 7.60
N ALA A 454 8.41 6.17 8.14
CA ALA A 454 9.13 5.08 7.48
C ALA A 454 8.13 4.03 7.03
N GLY A 455 8.25 3.60 5.78
CA GLY A 455 7.47 2.52 5.20
C GLY A 455 8.39 1.48 4.56
N ILE A 456 8.06 0.22 4.75
CA ILE A 456 8.62 -0.90 4.01
C ILE A 456 7.44 -1.60 3.37
N ASN A 457 7.30 -1.47 2.07
CA ASN A 457 6.26 -2.15 1.30
C ASN A 457 6.83 -3.47 0.79
N PHE A 458 6.54 -4.58 1.48
CA PHE A 458 6.87 -5.93 1.02
C PHE A 458 5.66 -6.60 0.37
#